data_0b14487351789fd3e98d031c3a2c2f96
#
_entry.id   0b14487351789fd3e98d031c3a2c2f96
#
_cell.length_a   1.000
_cell.length_b   1.000
_cell.length_c   1.000
_cell.angle_alpha   90.00
_cell.angle_beta   90.00
_cell.angle_gamma   90.00
#
_symmetry.space_group_name_H-M   'P 1'
#
loop_
_entity.id
_entity.type
_entity.pdbx_description
1 polymer ?
#
loop_
_entity_poly.entity_id
_entity_poly.type
_entity_poly.pdbx_seq_one_letter_code
_entity_poly.pdbx_strand_id
1 'polypeptide(L)'
;MNIKQLVYISKATEPFTAASLKQLTDVANANNAKLNVTGCMAYSAGYFLQLLEGSAETVDSLYRKIEKDTRHKGTRLLLEATVDEDKRLFGKWFMSSFNVDTTVDFPAELKQNITEIINDRKAIIPVHRLFMEFRKHLGQ
;
A
#
# COMPACT_ATOMS: atom_id res chain seq x y z
N MET A 1 -13.77 -0.84 -18.67
CA MET A 1 -14.26 -0.66 -17.29
C MET A 1 -13.23 0.07 -16.48
N ASN A 2 -13.70 0.93 -15.59
CA ASN A 2 -12.81 1.70 -14.75
C ASN A 2 -12.68 1.09 -13.37
N ILE A 3 -11.49 1.24 -12.80
CA ILE A 3 -11.22 0.90 -11.40
C ILE A 3 -10.73 2.13 -10.67
N LYS A 4 -10.77 2.06 -9.35
CA LYS A 4 -10.19 3.07 -8.47
C LYS A 4 -8.86 2.57 -7.94
N GLN A 5 -7.85 3.45 -7.96
CA GLN A 5 -6.59 3.26 -7.25
C GLN A 5 -6.57 4.23 -6.08
N LEU A 6 -6.29 3.73 -4.89
CA LEU A 6 -6.22 4.52 -3.68
C LEU A 6 -4.93 4.19 -2.95
N VAL A 7 -4.17 5.22 -2.59
CA VAL A 7 -2.93 5.06 -1.82
C VAL A 7 -3.04 5.85 -0.54
N TYR A 8 -2.70 5.23 0.57
CA TYR A 8 -2.64 5.89 1.87
C TYR A 8 -1.38 5.51 2.62
N ILE A 9 -1.03 6.34 3.61
CA ILE A 9 0.02 6.05 4.60
C ILE A 9 -0.60 6.08 5.99
N SER A 10 -0.12 5.24 6.89
CA SER A 10 -0.54 5.22 8.28
C SER A 10 0.61 4.76 9.17
N LYS A 11 0.54 5.08 10.45
CA LYS A 11 1.54 4.68 11.43
C LYS A 11 1.07 3.42 12.16
N ALA A 12 1.92 2.40 12.24
CA ALA A 12 1.66 1.22 13.06
C ALA A 12 1.60 1.64 14.54
N THR A 13 0.63 1.11 15.28
CA THR A 13 0.49 1.39 16.72
C THR A 13 1.55 0.65 17.54
N GLU A 14 2.05 -0.47 17.00
CA GLU A 14 3.15 -1.24 17.57
C GLU A 14 4.07 -1.68 16.44
N PRO A 15 5.37 -1.90 16.71
CA PRO A 15 6.27 -2.39 15.68
C PRO A 15 5.81 -3.74 15.13
N PHE A 16 5.90 -3.91 13.80
CA PHE A 16 5.60 -5.18 13.15
C PHE A 16 6.90 -5.94 12.92
N THR A 17 6.85 -7.24 13.22
CA THR A 17 7.93 -8.19 12.88
C THR A 17 7.65 -8.77 11.50
N ALA A 18 8.63 -9.51 10.95
CA ALA A 18 8.40 -10.23 9.70
C ALA A 18 7.22 -11.19 9.83
N ALA A 19 7.08 -11.87 10.98
CA ALA A 19 5.97 -12.80 11.22
C ALA A 19 4.63 -12.10 11.30
N SER A 20 4.53 -10.99 12.05
CA SER A 20 3.26 -10.26 12.18
C SER A 20 2.87 -9.56 10.88
N LEU A 21 3.84 -9.08 10.09
CA LEU A 21 3.58 -8.51 8.78
C LEU A 21 3.05 -9.57 7.81
N LYS A 22 3.63 -10.77 7.82
CA LYS A 22 3.15 -11.88 6.99
C LYS A 22 1.73 -12.27 7.37
N GLN A 23 1.43 -12.35 8.65
CA GLN A 23 0.08 -12.71 9.14
C GLN A 23 -0.96 -11.69 8.68
N LEU A 24 -0.65 -10.40 8.81
CA LEU A 24 -1.52 -9.33 8.35
C LEU A 24 -1.74 -9.43 6.83
N THR A 25 -0.68 -9.70 6.08
CA THR A 25 -0.73 -9.84 4.62
C THR A 25 -1.57 -11.04 4.20
N ASP A 26 -1.43 -12.18 4.86
CA ASP A 26 -2.20 -13.39 4.54
C ASP A 26 -3.70 -13.17 4.75
N VAL A 27 -4.09 -12.49 5.82
CA VAL A 27 -5.48 -12.16 6.10
C VAL A 27 -6.02 -11.18 5.05
N ALA A 28 -5.25 -10.13 4.74
CA ALA A 28 -5.64 -9.15 3.72
C ALA A 28 -5.77 -9.81 2.34
N ASN A 29 -4.85 -10.72 1.99
CA ASN A 29 -4.90 -11.46 0.73
C ASN A 29 -6.20 -12.25 0.60
N ALA A 30 -6.57 -12.99 1.63
CA ALA A 30 -7.80 -13.79 1.62
C ALA A 30 -9.04 -12.91 1.50
N ASN A 31 -9.10 -11.81 2.23
CA ASN A 31 -10.24 -10.88 2.20
C ASN A 31 -10.34 -10.16 0.86
N ASN A 32 -9.22 -9.69 0.33
CA ASN A 32 -9.18 -8.95 -0.93
C ASN A 32 -9.56 -9.83 -2.12
N ALA A 33 -9.19 -11.12 -2.07
CA ALA A 33 -9.57 -12.08 -3.12
C ALA A 33 -11.09 -12.15 -3.29
N LYS A 34 -11.82 -12.15 -2.18
CA LYS A 34 -13.30 -12.20 -2.20
C LYS A 34 -13.89 -10.90 -2.77
N LEU A 35 -13.19 -9.79 -2.67
CA LEU A 35 -13.64 -8.48 -3.11
C LEU A 35 -13.13 -8.10 -4.49
N ASN A 36 -12.31 -8.94 -5.10
CA ASN A 36 -11.59 -8.65 -6.35
C ASN A 36 -10.77 -7.35 -6.26
N VAL A 37 -10.15 -7.12 -5.10
CA VAL A 37 -9.24 -6.02 -4.84
C VAL A 37 -7.82 -6.54 -4.91
N THR A 38 -6.95 -5.80 -5.59
CA THR A 38 -5.53 -6.09 -5.67
C THR A 38 -4.73 -4.97 -5.04
N GLY A 39 -3.47 -5.21 -4.71
CA GLY A 39 -2.66 -4.15 -4.14
C GLY A 39 -1.33 -4.62 -3.57
N CYS A 40 -0.68 -3.66 -2.94
CA CYS A 40 0.63 -3.86 -2.34
C CYS A 40 0.75 -3.02 -1.08
N MET A 41 1.42 -3.55 -0.07
CA MET A 41 1.68 -2.86 1.17
C MET A 41 3.18 -2.87 1.46
N ALA A 42 3.75 -1.67 1.62
CA ALA A 42 5.13 -1.50 2.04
C ALA A 42 5.18 -1.06 3.50
N TYR A 43 6.06 -1.67 4.27
CA TYR A 43 6.29 -1.29 5.66
C TYR A 43 7.68 -0.66 5.76
N SER A 44 7.76 0.54 6.34
CA SER A 44 9.02 1.26 6.47
C SER A 44 8.99 2.16 7.70
N ALA A 45 10.00 2.05 8.54
CA ALA A 45 10.19 2.91 9.72
C ALA A 45 8.95 3.01 10.63
N GLY A 46 8.19 1.93 10.73
CA GLY A 46 6.97 1.90 11.54
C GLY A 46 5.72 2.43 10.83
N TYR A 47 5.79 2.68 9.53
CA TYR A 47 4.66 3.18 8.73
C TYR A 47 4.27 2.16 7.67
N PHE A 48 2.96 2.15 7.36
CA PHE A 48 2.41 1.40 6.23
C PHE A 48 2.14 2.35 5.08
N LEU A 49 2.53 1.96 3.88
CA LEU A 49 2.21 2.63 2.63
C LEU A 49 1.51 1.60 1.76
N GLN A 50 0.23 1.82 1.44
CA GLN A 50 -0.58 0.80 0.78
C GLN A 50 -1.33 1.33 -0.42
N LEU A 51 -1.32 0.53 -1.49
CA LEU A 51 -2.15 0.73 -2.68
C LEU A 51 -3.28 -0.29 -2.69
N LEU A 52 -4.49 0.18 -2.98
CA LEU A 52 -5.67 -0.66 -3.22
C LEU A 52 -6.20 -0.38 -4.62
N GLU A 53 -6.55 -1.45 -5.34
CA GLU A 53 -7.07 -1.34 -6.72
C GLU A 53 -8.30 -2.23 -6.86
N GLY A 54 -9.40 -1.68 -7.35
CA GLY A 54 -10.63 -2.42 -7.56
C GLY A 54 -11.79 -1.48 -7.90
N SER A 55 -13.02 -1.97 -7.84
CA SER A 55 -14.17 -1.10 -8.05
C SER A 55 -14.19 0.03 -7.02
N ALA A 56 -14.64 1.21 -7.42
CA ALA A 56 -14.64 2.37 -6.54
C ALA A 56 -15.43 2.12 -5.25
N GLU A 57 -16.60 1.51 -5.37
CA GLU A 57 -17.45 1.20 -4.21
C GLU A 57 -16.73 0.27 -3.22
N THR A 58 -16.11 -0.78 -3.74
CA THR A 58 -15.43 -1.78 -2.92
C THR A 58 -14.17 -1.20 -2.26
N VAL A 59 -13.37 -0.46 -3.02
CA VAL A 59 -12.15 0.19 -2.49
C VAL A 59 -12.51 1.19 -1.41
N ASP A 60 -13.52 2.03 -1.63
CA ASP A 60 -13.94 3.03 -0.64
C ASP A 60 -14.46 2.36 0.64
N SER A 61 -15.24 1.30 0.51
CA SER A 61 -15.75 0.54 1.66
C SER A 61 -14.62 -0.11 2.45
N LEU A 62 -13.65 -0.70 1.75
CA LEU A 62 -12.50 -1.33 2.37
C LEU A 62 -11.63 -0.28 3.10
N TYR A 63 -11.40 0.86 2.47
CA TYR A 63 -10.62 1.93 3.08
C TYR A 63 -11.25 2.43 4.39
N ARG A 64 -12.58 2.58 4.41
CA ARG A 64 -13.29 2.97 5.65
C ARG A 64 -13.08 1.96 6.78
N LYS A 65 -13.05 0.66 6.46
CA LYS A 65 -12.76 -0.38 7.45
C LYS A 65 -11.32 -0.30 7.93
N ILE A 66 -10.39 -0.05 7.01
CA ILE A 66 -8.97 0.07 7.33
C ILE A 66 -8.74 1.25 8.28
N GLU A 67 -9.39 2.38 8.05
CA GLU A 67 -9.27 3.55 8.92
C GLU A 67 -9.66 3.27 10.38
N LYS A 68 -10.54 2.31 10.60
CA LYS A 68 -11.03 1.92 11.94
C LYS A 68 -10.17 0.84 12.59
N ASP A 69 -9.22 0.26 11.88
CA ASP A 69 -8.37 -0.81 12.41
C ASP A 69 -7.37 -0.23 13.41
N THR A 70 -7.36 -0.79 14.63
CA THR A 70 -6.55 -0.28 15.73
C THR A 70 -5.07 -0.63 15.65
N ARG A 71 -4.67 -1.47 14.68
CA ARG A 71 -3.24 -1.81 14.48
C ARG A 71 -2.43 -0.68 13.86
N HIS A 72 -3.11 0.38 13.41
CA HIS A 72 -2.47 1.57 12.87
C HIS A 72 -3.31 2.82 13.21
N LYS A 73 -2.73 3.98 12.96
CA LYS A 73 -3.37 5.27 13.22
C LYS A 73 -2.85 6.34 12.28
N GLY A 74 -3.51 7.50 12.28
CA GLY A 74 -3.05 8.64 11.49
C GLY A 74 -3.09 8.39 9.99
N THR A 75 -4.12 7.68 9.54
CA THR A 75 -4.31 7.36 8.13
C THR A 75 -4.43 8.64 7.32
N ARG A 76 -3.59 8.75 6.28
CA ARG A 76 -3.57 9.91 5.40
C ARG A 76 -3.63 9.46 3.95
N LEU A 77 -4.63 9.95 3.22
CA LEU A 77 -4.80 9.65 1.81
C LEU A 77 -3.76 10.40 0.98
N LEU A 78 -3.05 9.69 0.10
CA LEU A 78 -2.02 10.25 -0.76
C LEU A 78 -2.44 10.34 -2.21
N LEU A 79 -3.29 9.42 -2.68
CA LEU A 79 -3.72 9.37 -4.06
C LEU A 79 -5.10 8.74 -4.14
N GLU A 80 -5.97 9.32 -4.95
CA GLU A 80 -7.19 8.71 -5.46
C GLU A 80 -7.24 8.96 -6.96
N ALA A 81 -7.36 7.89 -7.72
CA ALA A 81 -7.40 7.99 -9.18
C ALA A 81 -8.39 6.96 -9.74
N THR A 82 -9.07 7.34 -10.82
CA THR A 82 -9.88 6.44 -11.61
C THR A 82 -9.12 6.15 -12.89
N VAL A 83 -8.87 4.87 -13.16
CA VAL A 83 -8.11 4.43 -14.33
C VAL A 83 -8.83 3.27 -14.99
N ASP A 84 -8.46 2.97 -16.24
CA ASP A 84 -8.96 1.78 -16.91
C ASP A 84 -8.44 0.51 -16.22
N GLU A 85 -9.22 -0.56 -16.28
CA GLU A 85 -8.85 -1.85 -15.68
C GLU A 85 -7.50 -2.36 -16.18
N ASP A 86 -7.13 -2.07 -17.41
CA ASP A 86 -5.84 -2.47 -17.98
C ASP A 86 -4.64 -1.72 -17.35
N LYS A 87 -4.89 -0.69 -16.59
CA LYS A 87 -3.87 0.08 -15.86
C LYS A 87 -3.64 -0.46 -14.43
N ARG A 88 -4.29 -1.54 -14.04
CA ARG A 88 -4.10 -2.15 -12.74
C ARG A 88 -2.63 -2.56 -12.56
N LEU A 89 -2.00 -2.12 -11.47
CA LEU A 89 -0.58 -2.35 -11.25
C LEU A 89 -0.29 -3.74 -10.67
N PHE A 90 -1.15 -4.23 -9.80
CA PHE A 90 -0.93 -5.48 -9.07
C PHE A 90 -2.00 -6.52 -9.40
N GLY A 91 -2.33 -6.66 -10.68
CA GLY A 91 -3.43 -7.49 -11.14
C GLY A 91 -3.34 -8.97 -10.80
N LYS A 92 -2.17 -9.47 -10.40
CA LYS A 92 -1.95 -10.86 -10.03
C LYS A 92 -1.91 -11.09 -8.53
N TRP A 93 -1.92 -10.03 -7.72
CA TRP A 93 -1.79 -10.13 -6.27
C TRP A 93 -2.96 -9.45 -5.57
N PHE A 94 -3.70 -10.21 -4.77
CA PHE A 94 -4.75 -9.64 -3.94
C PHE A 94 -4.17 -8.81 -2.79
N MET A 95 -3.04 -9.23 -2.26
CA MET A 95 -2.22 -8.39 -1.39
C MET A 95 -0.81 -8.97 -1.34
N SER A 96 0.18 -8.14 -1.59
CA SER A 96 1.59 -8.45 -1.40
C SER A 96 2.19 -7.44 -0.45
N SER A 97 3.20 -7.83 0.30
CA SER A 97 3.86 -6.91 1.23
C SER A 97 5.36 -7.14 1.25
N PHE A 98 6.08 -6.10 1.67
CA PHE A 98 7.50 -6.22 1.94
C PHE A 98 7.94 -5.11 2.89
N ASN A 99 9.09 -5.33 3.55
CA ASN A 99 9.68 -4.34 4.44
C ASN A 99 10.78 -3.60 3.66
N VAL A 100 10.58 -2.30 3.44
CA VAL A 100 11.53 -1.46 2.70
C VAL A 100 12.88 -1.42 3.40
N ASP A 101 12.89 -1.38 4.72
CA ASP A 101 14.12 -1.22 5.52
C ASP A 101 15.05 -2.43 5.42
N THR A 102 14.51 -3.61 5.11
CA THR A 102 15.27 -4.85 4.98
C THR A 102 15.44 -5.30 3.53
N THR A 103 14.88 -4.56 2.57
CA THR A 103 14.98 -4.91 1.15
C THR A 103 16.33 -4.49 0.61
N VAL A 104 17.08 -5.46 0.05
CA VAL A 104 18.38 -5.23 -0.56
C VAL A 104 18.20 -4.47 -1.88
N ASP A 105 19.10 -3.53 -2.14
CA ASP A 105 19.14 -2.75 -3.40
C ASP A 105 17.89 -1.89 -3.65
N PHE A 106 17.13 -1.58 -2.62
CA PHE A 106 16.03 -0.62 -2.77
C PHE A 106 16.62 0.77 -3.06
N PRO A 107 16.13 1.48 -4.11
CA PRO A 107 16.69 2.76 -4.51
C PRO A 107 16.68 3.82 -3.39
N ALA A 108 17.84 4.40 -3.11
CA ALA A 108 17.98 5.39 -2.03
C ALA A 108 17.08 6.61 -2.25
N GLU A 109 16.90 7.04 -3.50
CA GLU A 109 16.00 8.14 -3.85
C GLU A 109 14.56 7.86 -3.40
N LEU A 110 14.09 6.64 -3.62
CA LEU A 110 12.73 6.26 -3.25
C LEU A 110 12.57 6.08 -1.75
N LYS A 111 13.62 5.62 -1.06
CA LYS A 111 13.64 5.63 0.41
C LYS A 111 13.51 7.04 0.95
N GLN A 112 14.22 7.98 0.35
CA GLN A 112 14.14 9.39 0.72
C GLN A 112 12.74 9.95 0.49
N ASN A 113 12.10 9.58 -0.62
CA ASN A 113 10.72 9.98 -0.89
C ASN A 113 9.77 9.49 0.19
N ILE A 114 9.93 8.24 0.64
CA ILE A 114 9.10 7.68 1.74
C ILE A 114 9.33 8.46 3.03
N THR A 115 10.57 8.78 3.35
CA THR A 115 10.93 9.59 4.51
C THR A 115 10.26 10.97 4.45
N GLU A 116 10.25 11.59 3.28
CA GLU A 116 9.60 12.90 3.08
C GLU A 116 8.08 12.80 3.29
N ILE A 117 7.44 11.73 2.81
CA ILE A 117 6.00 11.51 3.07
C ILE A 117 5.72 11.45 4.57
N ILE A 118 6.56 10.73 5.30
CA ILE A 118 6.40 10.53 6.74
C ILE A 118 6.55 11.85 7.49
N ASN A 119 7.54 12.66 7.12
CA ASN A 119 7.93 13.84 7.87
C ASN A 119 7.25 15.13 7.43
N ASP A 120 6.75 15.20 6.20
CA ASP A 120 6.12 16.39 5.63
C ASP A 120 4.78 16.06 5.01
N ARG A 121 3.71 16.48 5.68
CA ARG A 121 2.34 16.21 5.23
C ARG A 121 2.00 16.92 3.90
N LYS A 122 2.81 17.90 3.50
CA LYS A 122 2.62 18.66 2.26
C LYS A 122 3.56 18.21 1.14
N ALA A 123 4.41 17.20 1.41
CA ALA A 123 5.32 16.71 0.40
C ALA A 123 4.54 16.19 -0.82
N ILE A 124 4.98 16.62 -2.00
CA ILE A 124 4.46 16.11 -3.27
C ILE A 124 5.45 15.08 -3.77
N ILE A 125 5.00 13.83 -3.85
CA ILE A 125 5.86 12.71 -4.20
C ILE A 125 5.25 11.90 -5.31
N PRO A 126 6.09 11.27 -6.14
CA PRO A 126 5.61 10.43 -7.22
C PRO A 126 5.16 9.06 -6.69
N VAL A 127 4.01 9.02 -6.04
CA VAL A 127 3.50 7.81 -5.40
C VAL A 127 3.35 6.66 -6.41
N HIS A 128 2.90 6.98 -7.62
CA HIS A 128 2.78 5.99 -8.68
C HIS A 128 4.12 5.34 -9.00
N ARG A 129 5.18 6.15 -9.09
CA ARG A 129 6.55 5.67 -9.36
C ARG A 129 7.03 4.75 -8.22
N LEU A 130 6.72 5.09 -6.97
CA LEU A 130 7.04 4.24 -5.83
C LEU A 130 6.46 2.84 -5.99
N PHE A 131 5.18 2.75 -6.32
CA PHE A 131 4.52 1.45 -6.47
C PHE A 131 4.97 0.69 -7.72
N MET A 132 5.38 1.38 -8.78
CA MET A 132 6.02 0.73 -9.92
C MET A 132 7.34 0.08 -9.51
N GLU A 133 8.12 0.73 -8.64
CA GLU A 133 9.36 0.16 -8.12
C GLU A 133 9.08 -1.01 -7.18
N PHE A 134 8.09 -0.90 -6.32
CA PHE A 134 7.66 -1.99 -5.45
C PHE A 134 7.29 -3.24 -6.27
N ARG A 135 6.59 -3.05 -7.36
CA ARG A 135 6.20 -4.12 -8.27
C ARG A 135 7.42 -4.88 -8.80
N LYS A 136 8.49 -4.17 -9.15
CA LYS A 136 9.73 -4.81 -9.62
C LYS A 136 10.34 -5.70 -8.55
N HIS A 137 10.37 -5.25 -7.30
CA HIS A 137 10.93 -6.02 -6.18
C HIS A 137 10.07 -7.22 -5.82
N LEU A 138 8.81 -7.23 -6.20
CA LEU A 138 7.91 -8.36 -5.99
C LEU A 138 7.90 -9.35 -7.16
N GLY A 139 8.71 -9.12 -8.18
CA GLY A 139 8.90 -10.08 -9.28
C GLY A 139 7.88 -9.98 -10.41
N GLN A 140 7.25 -8.84 -10.56
CA GLN A 140 6.37 -8.61 -11.71
C GLN A 140 6.88 -7.60 -12.68
#